data_eb3d4c5133a6bb09bca352b9b97490a9
#
_entry.id   eb3d4c5133a6bb09bca352b9b97490a9
#
_cell.length_a   1.000
_cell.length_b   1.000
_cell.length_c   1.000
_cell.angle_alpha   90.00
_cell.angle_beta   90.00
_cell.angle_gamma   90.00
#
_symmetry.space_group_name_H-M   'P 1'
#
loop_
_entity.id
_entity.type
_entity.pdbx_description
1 polymer ?
#
loop_
_entity_poly.entity_id
_entity_poly.type
_entity_poly.pdbx_seq_one_letter_code
_entity_poly.pdbx_strand_id
1 'polypeptide(L)'
;MKIVKKDQSQEIKNSETCIATEYRLNDKDINATIVKLKNDRYPSKGWAVNEKCKEISYIIKGKVELVTESESVELQEGDMVFIDANEKYYWFGDCEMIMPCTPAWYPEQHKIVEASL
;
A
#
# COMPACT_ATOMS: atom_id res chain seq x y z
N MET A 1 21.15 -14.00 5.87
CA MET A 1 20.04 -13.33 6.59
C MET A 1 20.28 -11.83 6.62
N LYS A 2 19.24 -11.04 6.39
CA LYS A 2 19.32 -9.58 6.44
C LYS A 2 18.33 -9.08 7.49
N ILE A 3 18.73 -8.06 8.25
CA ILE A 3 17.92 -7.53 9.34
C ILE A 3 17.91 -6.02 9.27
N VAL A 4 16.73 -5.42 9.37
CA VAL A 4 16.55 -3.98 9.58
C VAL A 4 15.77 -3.79 10.86
N LYS A 5 16.37 -3.13 11.83
CA LYS A 5 15.70 -2.82 13.11
C LYS A 5 14.80 -1.60 12.93
N LYS A 6 13.85 -1.44 13.85
CA LYS A 6 12.90 -0.33 13.80
C LYS A 6 13.59 1.04 13.70
N ASP A 7 14.66 1.25 14.44
CA ASP A 7 15.39 2.51 14.43
C ASP A 7 16.20 2.75 13.15
N GLN A 8 16.29 1.74 12.30
CA GLN A 8 16.92 1.84 10.98
C GLN A 8 15.90 1.97 9.86
N SER A 9 14.62 1.87 10.17
CA SER A 9 13.56 2.04 9.19
C SER A 9 13.43 3.52 8.79
N GLN A 10 12.80 3.77 7.65
CA GLN A 10 12.64 5.12 7.12
C GLN A 10 11.16 5.40 6.84
N GLU A 11 10.69 6.54 7.30
CA GLU A 11 9.34 6.99 6.99
C GLU A 11 9.34 7.82 5.73
N ILE A 12 8.39 7.54 4.85
CA ILE A 12 8.17 8.28 3.62
C ILE A 12 6.72 8.73 3.60
N LYS A 13 6.51 10.03 3.45
CA LYS A 13 5.17 10.58 3.31
C LYS A 13 4.73 10.50 1.86
N ASN A 14 3.78 9.62 1.57
CA ASN A 14 3.12 9.60 0.26
C ASN A 14 2.16 10.78 0.14
N SER A 15 1.62 11.22 1.28
CA SER A 15 0.82 12.43 1.43
C SER A 15 0.86 12.81 2.92
N GLU A 16 0.18 13.90 3.29
CA GLU A 16 0.11 14.29 4.71
C GLU A 16 -0.55 13.23 5.58
N THR A 17 -1.41 12.41 5.00
CA THR A 17 -2.21 11.42 5.72
C THR A 17 -1.84 9.98 5.41
N CYS A 18 -0.94 9.74 4.45
CA CYS A 18 -0.50 8.39 4.07
C CYS A 18 1.01 8.27 4.26
N ILE A 19 1.42 7.54 5.30
CA ILE A 19 2.82 7.41 5.67
C ILE A 19 3.25 5.96 5.53
N ALA A 20 4.31 5.74 4.75
CA ALA A 20 4.92 4.43 4.59
C ALA A 20 6.18 4.33 5.45
N THR A 21 6.33 3.22 6.15
CA THR A 21 7.57 2.90 6.87
C THR A 21 8.27 1.80 6.11
N GLU A 22 9.43 2.11 5.58
CA GLU A 22 10.22 1.19 4.77
C GLU A 22 11.33 0.53 5.58
N TYR A 23 11.45 -0.78 5.41
CA TYR A 23 12.54 -1.59 5.95
C TYR A 23 13.36 -2.08 4.75
N ARG A 24 14.45 -1.37 4.44
CA ARG A 24 15.24 -1.60 3.22
C ARG A 24 16.14 -2.81 3.37
N LEU A 25 15.63 -3.96 2.98
CA LEU A 25 16.32 -5.25 3.08
C LEU A 25 17.21 -5.57 1.87
N ASN A 26 17.17 -4.70 0.85
CA ASN A 26 18.02 -4.82 -0.35
C ASN A 26 17.86 -6.15 -1.09
N ASP A 27 16.62 -6.56 -1.26
CA ASP A 27 16.28 -7.69 -2.10
C ASP A 27 15.38 -7.18 -3.23
N LYS A 28 15.65 -7.61 -4.46
CA LYS A 28 14.91 -7.14 -5.62
C LYS A 28 13.62 -7.91 -5.87
N ASP A 29 13.46 -9.07 -5.24
CA ASP A 29 12.34 -9.97 -5.52
C ASP A 29 11.20 -9.82 -4.52
N ILE A 30 11.48 -9.31 -3.32
CA ILE A 30 10.46 -9.18 -2.28
C ILE A 30 10.81 -8.05 -1.30
N ASN A 31 9.80 -7.32 -0.85
CA ASN A 31 9.92 -6.46 0.32
C ASN A 31 8.57 -6.35 1.01
N ALA A 32 8.53 -5.63 2.12
CA ALA A 32 7.29 -5.34 2.82
C ALA A 32 7.39 -3.94 3.41
N THR A 33 6.25 -3.24 3.42
CA THR A 33 6.15 -1.88 3.91
C THR A 33 5.00 -1.79 4.90
N ILE A 34 5.15 -1.01 5.95
CA ILE A 34 4.04 -0.71 6.85
C ILE A 34 3.46 0.64 6.43
N VAL A 35 2.15 0.69 6.23
CA VAL A 35 1.46 1.90 5.79
C VAL A 35 0.45 2.31 6.83
N LYS A 36 0.47 3.60 7.18
CA LYS A 36 -0.54 4.22 8.04
C LYS A 36 -1.33 5.21 7.21
N LEU A 37 -2.64 5.03 7.18
CA LEU A 37 -3.57 5.95 6.53
C LEU A 37 -4.40 6.62 7.62
N LYS A 38 -4.35 7.95 7.67
CA LYS A 38 -4.93 8.74 8.77
C LYS A 38 -6.24 9.38 8.34
N ASN A 39 -7.32 8.60 8.36
CA ASN A 39 -8.68 9.04 8.07
C ASN A 39 -8.75 9.85 6.77
N ASP A 40 -8.26 9.29 5.69
CA ASP A 40 -8.21 9.97 4.41
C ASP A 40 -8.17 8.96 3.27
N ARG A 41 -8.08 9.46 2.06
CA ARG A 41 -8.03 8.71 0.83
C ARG A 41 -6.60 8.66 0.30
N TYR A 42 -6.17 7.53 -0.19
CA TYR A 42 -4.93 7.41 -0.96
C TYR A 42 -5.17 6.63 -2.25
N PRO A 43 -4.78 7.13 -3.42
CA PRO A 43 -4.28 8.48 -3.67
C PRO A 43 -5.37 9.52 -3.41
N SER A 44 -4.99 10.78 -3.28
CA SER A 44 -5.96 11.85 -2.97
C SER A 44 -7.01 12.01 -4.05
N LYS A 45 -6.70 11.66 -5.29
CA LYS A 45 -7.64 11.57 -6.42
C LYS A 45 -7.13 10.56 -7.42
N GLY A 46 -8.06 10.05 -8.27
CA GLY A 46 -7.72 9.06 -9.27
C GLY A 46 -7.50 7.67 -8.70
N TRP A 47 -6.68 6.92 -9.38
CA TRP A 47 -6.41 5.54 -9.04
C TRP A 47 -4.91 5.32 -8.88
N ALA A 48 -4.53 4.50 -7.93
CA ALA A 48 -3.16 3.97 -7.86
C ALA A 48 -3.09 2.69 -8.67
N VAL A 49 -1.95 2.48 -9.32
CA VAL A 49 -1.68 1.27 -10.11
C VAL A 49 -0.23 0.87 -9.90
N ASN A 50 -0.02 -0.39 -9.57
CA ASN A 50 1.32 -0.99 -9.61
C ASN A 50 1.45 -1.75 -10.91
N GLU A 51 2.35 -1.32 -11.79
CA GLU A 51 2.50 -1.93 -13.11
C GLU A 51 3.18 -3.28 -13.06
N LYS A 52 4.02 -3.52 -12.07
CA LYS A 52 4.82 -4.74 -11.92
C LYS A 52 4.56 -5.50 -10.65
N CYS A 53 4.30 -4.81 -9.55
CA CYS A 53 4.21 -5.42 -8.23
C CYS A 53 2.84 -6.02 -7.94
N LYS A 54 2.86 -7.19 -7.33
CA LYS A 54 1.71 -7.80 -6.70
C LYS A 54 1.84 -7.58 -5.22
N GLU A 55 0.78 -7.14 -4.58
CA GLU A 55 0.80 -6.81 -3.15
C GLU A 55 -0.25 -7.58 -2.38
N ILE A 56 0.12 -7.98 -1.17
CA ILE A 56 -0.82 -8.42 -0.16
C ILE A 56 -0.91 -7.31 0.87
N SER A 57 -2.10 -7.00 1.34
CA SER A 57 -2.28 -6.04 2.44
C SER A 57 -2.98 -6.75 3.59
N TYR A 58 -2.36 -6.72 4.75
CA TYR A 58 -2.93 -7.25 5.99
C TYR A 58 -3.22 -6.07 6.92
N ILE A 59 -4.48 -5.95 7.35
CA ILE A 59 -4.90 -4.86 8.22
C ILE A 59 -4.51 -5.16 9.66
N ILE A 60 -3.54 -4.41 10.19
CA ILE A 60 -3.05 -4.59 11.55
C ILE A 60 -4.05 -4.01 12.56
N LYS A 61 -4.61 -2.85 12.23
CA LYS A 61 -5.66 -2.22 13.05
C LYS A 61 -6.41 -1.18 12.24
N GLY A 62 -7.59 -0.83 12.71
CA GLY A 62 -8.44 0.18 12.08
C GLY A 62 -9.38 -0.40 11.06
N LYS A 63 -9.95 0.48 10.26
CA LYS A 63 -10.90 0.14 9.19
C LYS A 63 -10.57 0.93 7.95
N VAL A 64 -10.70 0.29 6.80
CA VAL A 64 -10.39 0.92 5.53
C VAL A 64 -11.31 0.34 4.45
N GLU A 65 -11.70 1.19 3.52
CA GLU A 65 -12.40 0.77 2.32
C GLU A 65 -11.39 0.67 1.19
N LEU A 66 -11.39 -0.45 0.49
CA LEU A 66 -10.60 -0.65 -0.72
C LEU A 66 -11.56 -0.64 -1.90
N VAL A 67 -11.32 0.26 -2.84
CA VAL A 67 -12.17 0.43 -4.02
C VAL A 67 -11.36 0.13 -5.26
N THR A 68 -11.90 -0.74 -6.12
CA THR A 68 -11.36 -1.01 -7.46
C THR A 68 -12.42 -0.58 -8.48
N GLU A 69 -12.09 -0.71 -9.77
CA GLU A 69 -13.06 -0.36 -10.80
C GLU A 69 -14.31 -1.23 -10.79
N SER A 70 -14.21 -2.46 -10.25
CA SER A 70 -15.30 -3.43 -10.27
C SER A 70 -16.03 -3.58 -8.95
N GLU A 71 -15.39 -3.22 -7.82
CA GLU A 71 -15.99 -3.48 -6.53
C GLU A 71 -15.41 -2.60 -5.43
N SER A 72 -16.09 -2.59 -4.30
CA SER A 72 -15.67 -1.90 -3.10
C SER A 72 -15.84 -2.86 -1.93
N VAL A 73 -14.84 -2.92 -1.06
CA VAL A 73 -14.87 -3.81 0.10
C VAL A 73 -14.38 -3.05 1.33
N GLU A 74 -15.06 -3.28 2.45
CA GLU A 74 -14.62 -2.74 3.73
C GLU A 74 -13.78 -3.79 4.44
N LEU A 75 -12.59 -3.39 4.88
CA LEU A 75 -11.63 -4.24 5.56
C LEU A 75 -11.37 -3.71 6.97
N GLN A 76 -11.13 -4.62 7.90
CA GLN A 76 -10.83 -4.28 9.28
C GLN A 76 -9.71 -5.18 9.82
N GLU A 77 -9.33 -4.95 11.06
CA GLU A 77 -8.26 -5.70 11.72
C GLU A 77 -8.40 -7.20 11.47
N GLY A 78 -7.32 -7.81 10.99
CA GLY A 78 -7.27 -9.25 10.70
C GLY A 78 -7.63 -9.63 9.28
N ASP A 79 -8.15 -8.69 8.47
CA ASP A 79 -8.47 -8.98 7.07
C ASP A 79 -7.25 -8.87 6.19
N MET A 80 -7.23 -9.65 5.13
CA MET A 80 -6.15 -9.66 4.15
C MET A 80 -6.71 -9.60 2.73
N VAL A 81 -6.06 -8.83 1.87
CA VAL A 81 -6.46 -8.70 0.48
C VAL A 81 -5.24 -8.81 -0.44
N PHE A 82 -5.47 -9.33 -1.64
CA PHE A 82 -4.47 -9.40 -2.70
C PHE A 82 -4.84 -8.42 -3.80
N ILE A 83 -3.88 -7.58 -4.19
CA ILE A 83 -4.04 -6.65 -5.31
C ILE A 83 -3.01 -7.03 -6.37
N ASP A 84 -3.50 -7.40 -7.56
CA ASP A 84 -2.64 -7.83 -8.66
C ASP A 84 -2.01 -6.63 -9.36
N ALA A 85 -0.97 -6.91 -10.14
CA ALA A 85 -0.38 -5.90 -11.00
C ALA A 85 -1.44 -5.37 -11.97
N ASN A 86 -1.35 -4.09 -12.27
CA ASN A 86 -2.25 -3.36 -13.18
C ASN A 86 -3.69 -3.19 -12.69
N GLU A 87 -4.03 -3.62 -11.50
CA GLU A 87 -5.32 -3.27 -10.91
C GLU A 87 -5.31 -1.82 -10.45
N LYS A 88 -6.38 -1.10 -10.78
CA LYS A 88 -6.59 0.26 -10.33
C LYS A 88 -7.33 0.23 -9.00
N TYR A 89 -6.84 0.98 -8.02
CA TYR A 89 -7.43 0.96 -6.69
C TYR A 89 -7.24 2.29 -5.98
N TYR A 90 -8.05 2.51 -4.94
CA TYR A 90 -7.77 3.52 -3.94
C TYR A 90 -8.22 3.02 -2.57
N TRP A 91 -7.61 3.58 -1.55
CA TRP A 91 -7.93 3.30 -0.15
C TRP A 91 -8.62 4.50 0.46
N PHE A 92 -9.57 4.27 1.34
CA PHE A 92 -10.18 5.33 2.14
C PHE A 92 -10.46 4.83 3.54
N GLY A 93 -9.91 5.49 4.55
CA GLY A 93 -10.18 5.15 5.93
C GLY A 93 -9.07 5.52 6.89
N ASP A 94 -9.05 4.82 8.01
CA ASP A 94 -8.09 5.03 9.09
C ASP A 94 -7.58 3.67 9.53
N CYS A 95 -6.35 3.36 9.15
CA CYS A 95 -5.81 2.02 9.40
C CYS A 95 -4.29 1.99 9.40
N GLU A 96 -3.79 0.87 9.89
CA GLU A 96 -2.38 0.50 9.75
C GLU A 96 -2.35 -0.88 9.13
N MET A 97 -1.51 -1.04 8.10
CA MET A 97 -1.42 -2.32 7.39
C MET A 97 0.01 -2.63 7.01
N ILE A 98 0.31 -3.92 6.88
CA ILE A 98 1.58 -4.37 6.32
C ILE A 98 1.32 -4.88 4.90
N MET A 99 2.22 -4.51 3.99
CA MET A 99 2.06 -4.76 2.57
C MET A 99 3.29 -5.46 2.00
N PRO A 100 3.37 -6.79 2.08
CA PRO A 100 4.37 -7.55 1.33
C PRO A 100 4.13 -7.42 -0.17
N CYS A 101 5.19 -7.39 -0.95
CA CYS A 101 5.08 -7.16 -2.38
C CYS A 101 6.19 -7.87 -3.15
N THR A 102 5.87 -8.36 -4.35
CA THR A 102 6.81 -8.99 -5.27
C THR A 102 6.56 -8.51 -6.71
N PRO A 103 7.60 -8.14 -7.49
CA PRO A 103 8.97 -7.88 -7.03
C PRO A 103 9.00 -6.79 -5.97
N ALA A 104 10.16 -6.54 -5.37
CA ALA A 104 10.30 -5.47 -4.40
C ALA A 104 9.83 -4.15 -5.01
N TRP A 105 9.04 -3.39 -4.23
CA TRP A 105 8.44 -2.16 -4.72
C TRP A 105 9.51 -1.12 -5.08
N TYR A 106 9.30 -0.42 -6.21
CA TYR A 106 10.14 0.70 -6.63
C TYR A 106 9.24 1.79 -7.27
N PRO A 107 9.61 3.08 -7.13
CA PRO A 107 8.71 4.17 -7.50
C PRO A 107 8.27 4.18 -8.97
N GLU A 108 9.15 3.81 -9.91
CA GLU A 108 8.90 3.93 -11.34
C GLU A 108 7.76 3.06 -11.83
N GLN A 109 7.44 1.97 -11.10
CA GLN A 109 6.33 1.09 -11.47
C GLN A 109 4.99 1.51 -10.84
N HIS A 110 4.99 2.44 -9.91
CA HIS A 110 3.78 2.91 -9.24
C HIS A 110 3.27 4.18 -9.92
N LYS A 111 2.03 4.13 -10.39
CA LYS A 111 1.44 5.25 -11.13
C LYS A 111 0.16 5.71 -10.46
N ILE A 112 -0.09 7.01 -10.56
CA ILE A 112 -1.38 7.58 -10.19
C ILE A 112 -2.02 8.01 -11.51
N VAL A 113 -3.20 7.48 -11.79
CA VAL A 113 -3.92 7.75 -13.04
C VAL A 113 -5.25 8.42 -12.74
N GLU A 114 -5.73 9.24 -13.66
CA GLU A 114 -6.99 9.93 -13.48
C GLU A 114 -8.16 8.95 -13.61
N ALA A 115 -9.20 9.23 -12.83
CA ALA A 115 -10.44 8.47 -12.95
C ALA A 115 -11.09 8.81 -14.29
N SER A 116 -11.59 7.78 -14.98
CA SER A 116 -12.38 7.99 -16.19
C SER A 116 -13.73 8.60 -15.83
N LEU A 117 -14.19 9.53 -16.62
CA LEU A 117 -15.51 10.13 -16.47
C LEU A 117 -16.57 9.28 -17.20
#